data_ac1baa1f06d2570b716e0683aceb48df
#
_entry.id   ac1baa1f06d2570b716e0683aceb48df
#
_cell.length_a   1.000
_cell.length_b   1.000
_cell.length_c   1.000
_cell.angle_alpha   90.00
_cell.angle_beta   90.00
_cell.angle_gamma   90.00
#
_symmetry.space_group_name_H-M   'P 1'
#
loop_
_entity.id
_entity.type
_entity.pdbx_description
1 polymer ?
#
loop_
_entity_poly.entity_id
_entity_poly.type
_entity_poly.pdbx_seq_one_letter_code
_entity_poly.pdbx_strand_id
1 'polypeptide(L)'
;MYINEEECAHAGFDAEQVAYIKKLGRRLERVAHECAVLGIMIFGGSGAATLRFDDDHPRPLILAHLSTFNVDGGDGTCAPAEDGYERGE
;
A
#
# COMPACT_ATOMS: atom_id res chain seq x y z
N MET A 1 -7.27 0.42 10.48
CA MET A 1 -6.75 -0.61 9.55
C MET A 1 -7.61 -1.86 9.67
N TYR A 2 -7.87 -2.49 8.56
CA TYR A 2 -8.59 -3.76 8.49
C TYR A 2 -7.67 -4.83 7.92
N ILE A 3 -7.67 -6.02 8.48
CA ILE A 3 -6.90 -7.15 7.98
C ILE A 3 -7.83 -8.28 7.54
N ASN A 4 -7.58 -8.82 6.37
CA ASN A 4 -8.33 -9.94 5.80
C ASN A 4 -7.74 -11.26 6.32
N GLU A 5 -8.19 -11.72 7.48
CA GLU A 5 -7.62 -12.91 8.12
C GLU A 5 -7.82 -14.18 7.30
N GLU A 6 -8.96 -14.31 6.60
CA GLU A 6 -9.22 -15.46 5.75
C GLU A 6 -8.23 -15.52 4.57
N GLU A 7 -7.96 -14.38 3.93
CA GLU A 7 -7.00 -14.30 2.84
C GLU A 7 -5.59 -14.59 3.32
N CYS A 8 -5.22 -14.10 4.51
CA CYS A 8 -3.93 -14.42 5.10
C CYS A 8 -3.77 -15.93 5.32
N ALA A 9 -4.78 -16.58 5.85
CA ALA A 9 -4.77 -18.02 6.08
C ALA A 9 -4.72 -18.79 4.75
N HIS A 10 -5.46 -18.35 3.75
CA HIS A 10 -5.46 -18.94 2.40
C HIS A 10 -4.08 -18.83 1.76
N ALA A 11 -3.37 -17.73 1.98
CA ALA A 11 -2.01 -17.54 1.48
C ALA A 11 -0.97 -18.40 2.19
N GLY A 12 -1.33 -19.04 3.32
CA GLY A 12 -0.45 -19.91 4.08
C GLY A 12 0.28 -19.23 5.24
N PHE A 13 -0.11 -18.01 5.61
CA PHE A 13 0.47 -17.33 6.76
C PHE A 13 -0.08 -17.90 8.07
N ASP A 14 0.81 -18.18 9.03
CA ASP A 14 0.43 -18.61 10.38
C ASP A 14 0.03 -17.43 11.27
N ALA A 15 -0.39 -17.71 12.51
CA ALA A 15 -0.85 -16.67 13.42
C ALA A 15 0.22 -15.63 13.75
N GLU A 16 1.48 -16.03 13.88
CA GLU A 16 2.59 -15.09 14.13
C GLU A 16 2.82 -14.19 12.93
N GLN A 17 2.77 -14.76 11.73
CA GLN A 17 2.92 -13.98 10.49
C GLN A 17 1.77 -13.01 10.30
N VAL A 18 0.53 -13.41 10.60
CA VAL A 18 -0.63 -12.52 10.55
C VAL A 18 -0.45 -11.35 11.53
N ALA A 19 0.02 -11.63 12.75
CA ALA A 19 0.31 -10.57 13.72
C ALA A 19 1.37 -9.59 13.19
N TYR A 20 2.39 -10.11 12.51
CA TYR A 20 3.43 -9.29 11.90
C TYR A 20 2.90 -8.44 10.73
N ILE A 21 2.03 -9.01 9.90
CA ILE A 21 1.36 -8.27 8.81
C ILE A 21 0.57 -7.09 9.38
N LYS A 22 -0.13 -7.29 10.51
CA LYS A 22 -0.82 -6.19 11.21
C LYS A 22 0.14 -5.09 11.62
N LYS A 23 1.31 -5.44 12.16
CA LYS A 23 2.33 -4.45 12.54
C LYS A 23 2.84 -3.68 11.34
N LEU A 24 3.08 -4.35 10.22
CA LEU A 24 3.52 -3.72 8.98
C LEU A 24 2.48 -2.71 8.47
N GLY A 25 1.21 -3.13 8.46
CA GLY A 25 0.12 -2.25 8.03
C GLY A 25 0.03 -0.99 8.89
N ARG A 26 0.12 -1.13 10.22
CA ARG A 26 0.08 0.01 11.14
C ARG A 26 1.27 0.95 10.95
N ARG A 27 2.45 0.42 10.68
CA ARG A 27 3.64 1.23 10.38
C ARG A 27 3.45 2.04 9.11
N LEU A 28 2.90 1.42 8.06
CA LEU A 28 2.59 2.11 6.81
C LEU A 28 1.55 3.21 7.01
N GLU A 29 0.51 2.94 7.80
CA GLU A 29 -0.49 3.96 8.14
C GLU A 29 0.14 5.16 8.83
N ARG A 30 1.07 4.94 9.77
CA ARG A 30 1.77 6.04 10.45
C ARG A 30 2.60 6.86 9.49
N VAL A 31 3.35 6.21 8.60
CA VAL A 31 4.14 6.90 7.59
C VAL A 31 3.24 7.69 6.64
N ALA A 32 2.14 7.10 6.19
CA ALA A 32 1.17 7.77 5.33
C ALA A 32 0.58 9.01 6.02
N HIS A 33 0.27 8.90 7.32
CA HIS A 33 -0.25 10.02 8.09
C HIS A 33 0.78 11.15 8.20
N GLU A 34 2.05 10.82 8.48
CA GLU A 34 3.14 11.79 8.53
C GLU A 34 3.32 12.49 7.18
N CYS A 35 3.24 11.75 6.09
CA CYS A 35 3.27 12.33 4.74
C CYS A 35 2.10 13.30 4.53
N ALA A 36 0.90 12.91 4.94
CA ALA A 36 -0.29 13.74 4.79
C ALA A 36 -0.16 15.08 5.52
N VAL A 37 0.47 15.11 6.70
CA VAL A 37 0.70 16.33 7.46
C VAL A 37 1.55 17.33 6.67
N LEU A 38 2.48 16.84 5.85
CA LEU A 38 3.33 17.67 4.98
C LEU A 38 2.73 17.91 3.59
N GLY A 39 1.55 17.38 3.32
CA GLY A 39 0.94 17.45 1.99
C GLY A 39 1.58 16.53 0.95
N ILE A 40 2.34 15.53 1.41
CA ILE A 40 3.04 14.61 0.54
C ILE A 40 2.13 13.43 0.18
N MET A 41 2.10 13.09 -1.11
CA MET A 41 1.40 11.92 -1.62
C MET A 41 2.39 10.77 -1.84
N ILE A 42 1.96 9.56 -1.53
CA ILE A 42 2.72 8.34 -1.81
C ILE A 42 2.15 7.74 -3.09
N PHE A 43 2.98 7.57 -4.10
CA PHE A 43 2.58 6.95 -5.36
C PHE A 43 3.38 5.66 -5.56
N GLY A 44 2.66 4.56 -5.82
CA GLY A 44 3.26 3.28 -6.17
C GLY A 44 2.98 2.96 -7.63
N GLY A 45 4.01 2.58 -8.37
CA GLY A 45 3.83 2.19 -9.76
C GLY A 45 5.00 1.35 -10.25
N SER A 46 4.69 0.32 -11.04
CA SER A 46 5.68 -0.51 -11.75
C SER A 46 6.84 -1.01 -10.89
N GLY A 47 6.55 -1.44 -9.66
CA GLY A 47 7.56 -1.99 -8.75
C GLY A 47 8.36 -0.97 -7.97
N ALA A 48 8.09 0.34 -8.15
CA ALA A 48 8.79 1.41 -7.45
C ALA A 48 7.79 2.37 -6.82
N ALA A 49 8.24 3.16 -5.84
CA ALA A 49 7.41 4.18 -5.23
C ALA A 49 8.11 5.54 -5.25
N THR A 50 7.33 6.61 -5.29
CA THR A 50 7.81 7.97 -5.19
C THR A 50 7.00 8.76 -4.17
N LEU A 51 7.62 9.75 -3.56
CA LEU A 51 6.93 10.75 -2.76
C LEU A 51 6.73 11.98 -3.63
N ARG A 52 5.49 12.47 -3.69
CA ARG A 52 5.07 13.53 -4.60
C ARG A 52 4.40 14.68 -3.87
N PHE A 53 4.50 15.87 -4.45
CA PHE A 53 3.88 17.06 -3.90
C PHE A 53 3.21 17.86 -5.03
N ASP A 54 1.94 18.24 -4.79
CA ASP A 54 1.19 19.08 -5.71
C ASP A 54 1.57 20.54 -5.48
N ASP A 55 2.26 21.14 -6.45
CA ASP A 55 2.68 22.55 -6.44
C ASP A 55 1.92 23.41 -7.46
N ASP A 56 0.71 22.99 -7.81
CA ASP A 56 -0.17 23.64 -8.80
C ASP A 56 0.31 23.51 -10.26
N HIS A 57 1.34 22.75 -10.51
CA HIS A 57 1.74 22.39 -11.88
C HIS A 57 0.83 21.25 -12.39
N PRO A 58 0.63 21.08 -13.72
CA PRO A 58 -0.12 19.94 -14.25
C PRO A 58 0.40 18.57 -13.84
N ARG A 59 1.68 18.47 -13.48
CA ARG A 59 2.27 17.25 -12.94
C ARG A 59 2.89 17.52 -11.56
N PRO A 60 2.69 16.64 -10.58
CA PRO A 60 3.26 16.83 -9.25
C PRO A 60 4.79 16.73 -9.25
N LEU A 61 5.41 17.46 -8.32
CA LEU A 61 6.85 17.34 -8.08
C LEU A 61 7.18 15.96 -7.53
N ILE A 62 8.30 15.42 -7.96
CA ILE A 62 8.86 14.20 -7.37
C ILE A 62 9.87 14.63 -6.29
N LEU A 63 9.53 14.36 -5.03
CA LEU A 63 10.38 14.75 -3.90
C LEU A 63 11.41 13.67 -3.59
N ALA A 64 11.07 12.41 -3.82
CA ALA A 64 11.96 11.31 -3.51
C ALA A 64 11.62 10.08 -4.36
N HIS A 65 12.63 9.31 -4.69
CA HIS A 65 12.49 7.99 -5.29
C HIS A 65 12.85 6.95 -4.23
N LEU A 66 11.93 6.02 -3.97
CA LEU A 66 12.16 4.97 -2.98
C LEU A 66 12.75 3.72 -3.66
N SER A 67 13.75 3.13 -3.02
CA SER A 67 14.36 1.88 -3.48
C SER A 67 13.49 0.70 -3.02
N THR A 68 12.40 0.45 -3.74
CA THR A 68 11.52 -0.68 -3.47
C THR A 68 11.29 -1.47 -4.76
N PHE A 69 11.02 -2.77 -4.65
CA PHE A 69 10.82 -3.66 -5.78
C PHE A 69 9.49 -4.42 -5.70
N ASN A 70 8.67 -4.10 -4.72
CA ASN A 70 7.47 -4.86 -4.40
C ASN A 70 6.23 -3.96 -4.28
N VAL A 71 6.19 -2.89 -5.07
CA VAL A 71 5.04 -1.97 -5.09
C VAL A 71 4.19 -2.29 -6.30
N ASP A 72 2.92 -2.60 -6.06
CA ASP A 72 1.93 -2.83 -7.09
C ASP A 72 1.22 -1.52 -7.41
N GLY A 73 1.19 -1.15 -8.68
CA GLY A 73 0.71 0.15 -9.15
C GLY A 73 -0.57 0.10 -9.96
N GLY A 74 -1.46 -0.83 -9.69
CA GLY A 74 -2.77 -0.90 -10.34
C GLY A 74 -3.68 0.28 -9.97
N ASP A 75 -4.95 0.21 -10.38
CA ASP A 75 -5.93 1.26 -10.09
C ASP A 75 -6.52 1.19 -8.66
N GLY A 76 -6.08 0.23 -7.87
CA GLY A 76 -6.53 0.06 -6.49
C GLY A 76 -7.85 -0.65 -6.32
N THR A 77 -8.43 -1.18 -7.40
CA THR A 77 -9.70 -1.92 -7.32
C THR A 77 -9.52 -3.21 -6.51
N CYS A 78 -10.41 -3.42 -5.54
CA CYS A 78 -10.48 -4.64 -4.74
C CYS A 78 -11.89 -5.18 -4.79
N ALA A 79 -12.03 -6.48 -5.08
CA ALA A 79 -13.35 -7.11 -5.15
C ALA A 79 -13.23 -8.60 -4.88
N PRO A 80 -14.31 -9.24 -4.41
CA PRO A 80 -14.34 -10.70 -4.32
C PRO A 80 -14.22 -11.35 -5.70
N ALA A 81 -13.36 -12.35 -5.82
CA ALA A 81 -13.20 -13.15 -7.03
C ALA A 81 -14.11 -14.38 -6.99
N GLU A 82 -14.04 -15.22 -8.05
CA GLU A 82 -14.85 -16.44 -8.15
C GLU A 82 -14.52 -17.44 -7.04
N ASP A 83 -13.36 -17.40 -6.44
CA ASP A 83 -12.98 -18.26 -5.32
C ASP A 83 -13.48 -17.75 -3.96
N GLY A 84 -14.19 -16.61 -3.93
CA GLY A 84 -14.78 -16.04 -2.72
C GLY A 84 -13.82 -15.17 -1.90
N TYR A 85 -12.55 -15.07 -2.31
CA TYR A 85 -11.58 -14.22 -1.61
C TYR A 85 -11.50 -12.84 -2.25
N GLU A 86 -11.20 -11.82 -1.44
CA GLU A 86 -10.96 -10.48 -1.93
C GLU A 86 -9.60 -10.41 -2.63
N ARG A 87 -9.60 -9.90 -3.86
CA ARG A 87 -8.39 -9.79 -4.68
C ARG A 87 -8.29 -8.41 -5.30
N GLY A 88 -7.06 -7.96 -5.54
CA GLY A 88 -6.79 -6.78 -6.34
C GLY A 88 -6.85 -7.13 -7.84
N GLU A 89 -6.78 -6.14 -8.66
CA GLU A 89 -6.69 -6.30 -10.11
C GLU A 89 -5.33 -6.79 -10.56
#